data_b86ea7960809817668466f700cb3ea2f
#
_entry.id   b86ea7960809817668466f700cb3ea2f
#
_cell.length_a   1.000
_cell.length_b   1.000
_cell.length_c   1.000
_cell.angle_alpha   90.00
_cell.angle_beta   90.00
_cell.angle_gamma   90.00
#
_symmetry.space_group_name_H-M   'P 1'
#
loop_
_entity.id
_entity.type
_entity.pdbx_description
1 polymer ?
#
loop_
_entity_poly.entity_id
_entity_poly.type
_entity_poly.pdbx_seq_one_letter_code
_entity_poly.pdbx_strand_id
1 'polypeptide(L)'
;ALICPGNTLDLTERELEVVRRYWEDEKGGLVFYLDASAKTPNMNALLREHGVGPRGDRVLSVLSIPGMTSKKTYDVAVALMPGAGPTKDLPALTTQLMGQTQSLDVLYEDDLLIAENIRPRPLMAAREGFWGETDFQTEEVSYNPDIDHGQPELVYTSASVEKGVAGDYDFKKGSSRLVVVGNPDLISPDGNTSKVGADFTMASLNWVMNREELIGITPRRPTAYTLSVSAEDQGLLQSLMIFMMPGLALIIGGVVWVRRRA
;
A
#
# COMPACT_ATOMS: atom_id res chain seq x y z
N ALA A 1 19.96 -6.89 -0.15
CA ALA A 1 18.57 -7.34 -0.13
C ALA A 1 18.21 -8.04 -1.44
N LEU A 2 17.38 -9.05 -1.35
CA LEU A 2 16.75 -9.72 -2.48
C LEU A 2 15.34 -9.13 -2.66
N ILE A 3 14.99 -8.75 -3.87
CA ILE A 3 13.67 -8.18 -4.20
C ILE A 3 13.00 -9.11 -5.21
N CYS A 4 11.78 -9.52 -4.91
CA CYS A 4 10.93 -10.34 -5.77
C CYS A 4 9.73 -9.49 -6.26
N PRO A 5 9.81 -8.92 -7.47
CA PRO A 5 8.83 -7.94 -7.97
C PRO A 5 7.67 -8.63 -8.71
N GLY A 6 6.72 -9.20 -7.98
CA GLY A 6 5.53 -9.80 -8.59
C GLY A 6 5.83 -11.11 -9.34
N ASN A 7 6.28 -12.13 -8.62
CA ASN A 7 6.57 -13.42 -9.22
C ASN A 7 5.30 -14.08 -9.76
N THR A 8 5.24 -14.33 -11.05
CA THR A 8 4.19 -15.11 -11.70
C THR A 8 4.43 -16.62 -11.65
N LEU A 9 5.69 -17.02 -11.42
CA LEU A 9 6.11 -18.40 -11.26
C LEU A 9 6.54 -18.65 -9.80
N ASP A 10 6.24 -19.85 -9.30
CA ASP A 10 6.65 -20.26 -7.97
C ASP A 10 8.15 -20.53 -7.89
N LEU A 11 8.70 -20.43 -6.69
CA LEU A 11 10.07 -20.82 -6.41
C LEU A 11 10.17 -22.35 -6.46
N THR A 12 11.20 -22.86 -7.11
CA THR A 12 11.57 -24.28 -7.02
C THR A 12 12.10 -24.57 -5.60
N GLU A 13 12.06 -25.84 -5.18
CA GLU A 13 12.59 -26.24 -3.87
C GLU A 13 14.06 -25.80 -3.68
N ARG A 14 14.85 -25.89 -4.73
CA ARG A 14 16.26 -25.45 -4.69
C ARG A 14 16.42 -23.95 -4.50
N GLU A 15 15.59 -23.14 -5.19
CA GLU A 15 15.58 -21.68 -5.01
C GLU A 15 15.09 -21.31 -3.63
N LEU A 16 14.07 -21.99 -3.13
CA LEU A 16 13.54 -21.80 -1.79
C LEU A 16 14.61 -22.06 -0.73
N GLU A 17 15.40 -23.13 -0.88
CA GLU A 17 16.51 -23.45 0.03
C GLU A 17 17.59 -22.35 0.02
N VAL A 18 17.91 -21.80 -1.16
CA VAL A 18 18.85 -20.68 -1.28
C VAL A 18 18.31 -19.42 -0.60
N VAL A 19 17.02 -19.11 -0.79
CA VAL A 19 16.37 -17.96 -0.15
C VAL A 19 16.34 -18.13 1.37
N ARG A 20 16.02 -19.33 1.89
CA ARG A 20 16.04 -19.63 3.33
C ARG A 20 17.43 -19.40 3.90
N ARG A 21 18.46 -20.00 3.30
CA ARG A 21 19.85 -19.84 3.76
C ARG A 21 20.25 -18.36 3.78
N TYR A 22 19.98 -17.62 2.70
CA TYR A 22 20.28 -16.21 2.63
C TYR A 22 19.60 -15.41 3.75
N TRP A 23 18.33 -15.71 4.04
CA TRP A 23 17.58 -14.99 5.04
C TRP A 23 17.90 -15.42 6.47
N GLU A 24 18.00 -16.72 6.72
CA GLU A 24 18.19 -17.26 8.09
C GLU A 24 19.65 -17.25 8.52
N ASP A 25 20.59 -17.70 7.68
CA ASP A 25 22.00 -17.86 8.04
C ASP A 25 22.79 -16.57 7.79
N GLU A 26 22.60 -15.95 6.62
CA GLU A 26 23.33 -14.76 6.22
C GLU A 26 22.69 -13.45 6.70
N LYS A 27 21.54 -13.54 7.39
CA LYS A 27 20.76 -12.38 7.88
C LYS A 27 20.44 -11.38 6.77
N GLY A 28 20.14 -11.90 5.59
CA GLY A 28 19.79 -11.12 4.41
C GLY A 28 18.43 -10.43 4.53
N GLY A 29 18.25 -9.35 3.80
CA GLY A 29 16.96 -8.65 3.71
C GLY A 29 16.15 -9.12 2.50
N LEU A 30 14.86 -9.37 2.68
CA LEU A 30 13.95 -9.80 1.62
C LEU A 30 12.81 -8.81 1.44
N VAL A 31 12.39 -8.58 0.19
CA VAL A 31 11.17 -7.84 -0.13
C VAL A 31 10.39 -8.61 -1.20
N PHE A 32 9.18 -9.02 -0.86
CA PHE A 32 8.27 -9.69 -1.77
C PHE A 32 7.09 -8.78 -2.14
N TYR A 33 6.89 -8.57 -3.43
CA TYR A 33 5.67 -8.00 -3.99
C TYR A 33 4.88 -9.14 -4.61
N LEU A 34 3.74 -9.47 -4.05
CA LEU A 34 2.98 -10.66 -4.42
C LEU A 34 1.99 -10.34 -5.52
N ASP A 35 2.07 -11.10 -6.62
CA ASP A 35 1.03 -11.06 -7.63
C ASP A 35 -0.17 -11.90 -7.16
N ALA A 36 -1.29 -11.22 -6.97
CA ALA A 36 -2.52 -11.84 -6.51
C ALA A 36 -3.06 -12.89 -7.50
N SER A 37 -2.67 -12.86 -8.78
CA SER A 37 -3.08 -13.84 -9.80
C SER A 37 -2.18 -15.07 -9.88
N ALA A 38 -0.99 -15.01 -9.27
CA ALA A 38 -0.01 -16.07 -9.31
C ALA A 38 -0.32 -17.20 -8.32
N LYS A 39 -0.03 -18.42 -8.72
CA LYS A 39 -0.07 -19.60 -7.84
C LYS A 39 1.34 -19.95 -7.40
N THR A 40 1.70 -19.55 -6.19
CA THR A 40 3.05 -19.69 -5.63
C THR A 40 3.02 -20.44 -4.30
N PRO A 41 2.65 -21.74 -4.27
CA PRO A 41 2.48 -22.49 -3.04
C PRO A 41 3.75 -22.58 -2.20
N ASN A 42 4.93 -22.75 -2.81
CA ASN A 42 6.20 -22.85 -2.07
C ASN A 42 6.57 -21.52 -1.40
N MET A 43 6.46 -20.42 -2.14
CA MET A 43 6.67 -19.08 -1.58
C MET A 43 5.65 -18.76 -0.49
N ASN A 44 4.39 -19.10 -0.69
CA ASN A 44 3.33 -18.89 0.31
C ASN A 44 3.57 -19.72 1.58
N ALA A 45 4.10 -20.94 1.45
CA ALA A 45 4.48 -21.76 2.60
C ALA A 45 5.62 -21.10 3.41
N LEU A 46 6.66 -20.62 2.73
CA LEU A 46 7.75 -19.87 3.38
C LEU A 46 7.23 -18.66 4.16
N LEU A 47 6.33 -17.89 3.57
CA LEU A 47 5.78 -16.71 4.23
C LEU A 47 4.92 -17.07 5.45
N ARG A 48 4.09 -18.12 5.34
CA ARG A 48 3.25 -18.61 6.47
C ARG A 48 4.08 -19.12 7.64
N GLU A 49 5.20 -19.79 7.40
CA GLU A 49 6.13 -20.22 8.45
C GLU A 49 6.65 -19.03 9.28
N HIS A 50 6.63 -17.84 8.71
CA HIS A 50 7.07 -16.62 9.35
C HIS A 50 5.93 -15.66 9.74
N GLY A 51 4.71 -16.20 9.81
CA GLY A 51 3.54 -15.49 10.31
C GLY A 51 2.90 -14.51 9.33
N VAL A 52 3.18 -14.62 8.03
CA VAL A 52 2.51 -13.85 6.98
C VAL A 52 1.88 -14.79 5.96
N GLY A 53 0.55 -14.88 5.96
CA GLY A 53 -0.22 -15.77 5.09
C GLY A 53 -0.90 -15.03 3.94
N PRO A 54 -0.42 -15.14 2.68
CA PRO A 54 -1.20 -14.66 1.54
C PRO A 54 -2.52 -15.41 1.43
N ARG A 55 -3.65 -14.70 1.32
CA ARG A 55 -5.00 -15.31 1.30
C ARG A 55 -5.43 -15.71 -0.10
N GLY A 56 -4.89 -15.11 -1.14
CA GLY A 56 -5.27 -15.40 -2.51
C GLY A 56 -6.61 -14.81 -2.94
N ASP A 57 -7.18 -13.97 -2.12
CA ASP A 57 -8.38 -13.17 -2.37
C ASP A 57 -8.06 -11.94 -3.26
N ARG A 58 -9.07 -11.09 -3.47
CA ARG A 58 -8.89 -9.76 -4.08
C ARG A 58 -9.51 -8.72 -3.19
N VAL A 59 -8.67 -7.80 -2.73
CA VAL A 59 -9.17 -6.64 -1.98
C VAL A 59 -9.87 -5.71 -2.95
N LEU A 60 -11.14 -5.48 -2.71
CA LEU A 60 -11.98 -4.63 -3.54
C LEU A 60 -13.02 -3.89 -2.72
N SER A 61 -13.71 -2.96 -3.37
CA SER A 61 -14.89 -2.27 -2.86
C SER A 61 -15.92 -2.15 -3.98
N VAL A 62 -17.17 -2.02 -3.64
CA VAL A 62 -18.28 -1.82 -4.59
C VAL A 62 -18.81 -0.42 -4.44
N LEU A 63 -18.67 0.36 -5.49
CA LEU A 63 -19.25 1.70 -5.56
C LEU A 63 -20.69 1.60 -6.08
N SER A 64 -21.66 1.83 -5.20
CA SER A 64 -23.08 1.87 -5.55
C SER A 64 -23.54 3.32 -5.64
N ILE A 65 -23.88 3.75 -6.85
CA ILE A 65 -24.46 5.08 -7.10
C ILE A 65 -25.95 4.89 -7.41
N PRO A 66 -26.87 5.58 -6.71
CA PRO A 66 -28.30 5.47 -6.99
C PRO A 66 -28.62 5.73 -8.47
N GLY A 67 -29.29 4.78 -9.12
CA GLY A 67 -29.67 4.86 -10.54
C GLY A 67 -28.59 4.40 -11.53
N MET A 68 -27.45 3.91 -11.04
CA MET A 68 -26.38 3.31 -11.87
C MET A 68 -26.09 1.88 -11.43
N THR A 69 -25.56 1.07 -12.34
CA THR A 69 -25.07 -0.26 -12.01
C THR A 69 -23.88 -0.15 -11.06
N SER A 70 -23.88 -0.96 -10.01
CA SER A 70 -22.76 -1.03 -9.06
C SER A 70 -21.47 -1.41 -9.78
N LYS A 71 -20.36 -0.73 -9.46
CA LYS A 71 -19.07 -0.95 -10.09
C LYS A 71 -18.04 -1.42 -9.05
N LYS A 72 -17.36 -2.52 -9.34
CA LYS A 72 -16.20 -2.96 -8.56
C LYS A 72 -15.03 -2.02 -8.78
N THR A 73 -14.31 -1.71 -7.71
CA THR A 73 -13.00 -1.06 -7.79
C THR A 73 -11.95 -1.92 -7.11
N TYR A 74 -10.83 -2.11 -7.80
CA TYR A 74 -9.65 -2.81 -7.30
C TYR A 74 -8.55 -1.84 -6.85
N ASP A 75 -8.78 -0.54 -7.02
CA ASP A 75 -7.89 0.49 -6.53
C ASP A 75 -8.14 0.69 -5.04
N VAL A 76 -7.27 0.11 -4.22
CA VAL A 76 -7.48 -0.01 -2.77
C VAL A 76 -6.91 1.19 -2.05
N ALA A 77 -7.76 1.94 -1.36
CA ALA A 77 -7.30 2.96 -0.42
C ALA A 77 -6.77 2.28 0.85
N VAL A 78 -5.49 2.49 1.17
CA VAL A 78 -4.82 1.90 2.34
C VAL A 78 -4.26 2.98 3.25
N ALA A 79 -4.25 2.70 4.55
CA ALA A 79 -3.59 3.53 5.55
C ALA A 79 -2.28 2.86 6.00
N LEU A 80 -1.21 3.64 6.10
CA LEU A 80 0.03 3.19 6.73
C LEU A 80 -0.21 3.01 8.23
N MET A 81 0.28 1.90 8.76
CA MET A 81 0.26 1.59 10.20
C MET A 81 1.61 2.00 10.80
N PRO A 82 1.65 3.08 11.59
CA PRO A 82 2.90 3.58 12.17
C PRO A 82 3.39 2.68 13.30
N GLY A 83 4.68 2.77 13.60
CA GLY A 83 5.27 2.16 14.80
C GLY A 83 5.94 0.82 14.58
N ALA A 84 5.97 0.28 13.38
CA ALA A 84 6.61 -1.00 13.09
C ALA A 84 7.61 -0.89 11.92
N GLY A 85 8.82 -1.42 12.11
CA GLY A 85 9.80 -1.59 11.05
C GLY A 85 9.90 -0.40 10.08
N PRO A 86 9.59 -0.60 8.80
CA PRO A 86 9.71 0.44 7.78
C PRO A 86 8.79 1.65 8.00
N THR A 87 7.67 1.49 8.71
CA THR A 87 6.69 2.57 8.91
C THR A 87 6.91 3.35 10.20
N LYS A 88 7.95 3.01 10.99
CA LYS A 88 8.22 3.62 12.29
C LYS A 88 8.29 5.14 12.23
N ASP A 89 8.96 5.68 11.22
CA ASP A 89 9.18 7.11 11.04
C ASP A 89 8.25 7.74 9.99
N LEU A 90 7.33 6.95 9.43
CA LEU A 90 6.34 7.45 8.49
C LEU A 90 5.08 7.88 9.24
N PRO A 91 4.49 9.03 8.89
CA PRO A 91 3.20 9.42 9.44
C PRO A 91 2.09 8.47 8.96
N ALA A 92 1.01 8.39 9.74
CA ALA A 92 -0.20 7.63 9.37
C ALA A 92 -0.91 8.29 8.17
N LEU A 93 -0.33 8.13 6.99
CA LEU A 93 -0.86 8.66 5.73
C LEU A 93 -1.65 7.59 4.99
N THR A 94 -2.58 8.05 4.17
CA THR A 94 -3.32 7.19 3.25
C THR A 94 -2.67 7.25 1.87
N THR A 95 -2.57 6.11 1.21
CA THR A 95 -2.19 5.98 -0.20
C THR A 95 -3.17 5.08 -0.92
N GLN A 96 -3.02 4.95 -2.21
CA GLN A 96 -3.81 4.07 -3.04
C GLN A 96 -2.91 3.01 -3.68
N LEU A 97 -3.31 1.75 -3.56
CA LEU A 97 -2.72 0.65 -4.31
C LEU A 97 -3.55 0.46 -5.57
N MET A 98 -2.90 0.67 -6.72
CA MET A 98 -3.52 0.48 -8.02
C MET A 98 -3.48 -0.99 -8.42
N GLY A 99 -4.44 -1.44 -9.20
CA GLY A 99 -4.48 -2.82 -9.69
C GLY A 99 -4.92 -3.84 -8.64
N GLN A 100 -4.56 -5.12 -8.88
CA GLN A 100 -5.05 -6.21 -8.05
C GLN A 100 -4.20 -6.38 -6.79
N THR A 101 -4.85 -6.26 -5.64
CA THR A 101 -4.25 -6.43 -4.32
C THR A 101 -4.84 -7.65 -3.64
N GLN A 102 -4.02 -8.52 -3.06
CA GLN A 102 -4.48 -9.56 -2.14
C GLN A 102 -4.28 -9.17 -0.69
N SER A 103 -5.11 -9.71 0.18
CA SER A 103 -4.94 -9.53 1.61
C SER A 103 -3.97 -10.53 2.23
N LEU A 104 -3.47 -10.18 3.41
CA LEU A 104 -2.50 -10.98 4.16
C LEU A 104 -3.05 -11.27 5.55
N ASP A 105 -2.90 -12.52 5.99
CA ASP A 105 -2.98 -12.86 7.41
C ASP A 105 -1.66 -12.49 8.08
N VAL A 106 -1.70 -11.77 9.18
CA VAL A 106 -0.50 -11.36 9.93
C VAL A 106 -0.65 -11.81 11.38
N LEU A 107 0.12 -12.84 11.76
CA LEU A 107 0.06 -13.50 13.07
C LEU A 107 0.93 -12.78 14.10
N TYR A 108 0.66 -11.51 14.36
CA TYR A 108 1.52 -10.65 15.21
C TYR A 108 1.38 -10.93 16.72
N GLU A 109 0.40 -11.73 17.15
CA GLU A 109 0.15 -12.12 18.54
C GLU A 109 0.33 -13.64 18.76
N ASP A 110 0.96 -14.35 17.80
CA ASP A 110 1.19 -15.79 17.92
C ASP A 110 2.35 -16.08 18.89
N ASP A 111 2.04 -16.78 19.99
CA ASP A 111 3.00 -17.09 21.05
C ASP A 111 4.16 -18.00 20.57
N LEU A 112 3.93 -18.87 19.59
CA LEU A 112 4.96 -19.76 19.04
C LEU A 112 5.98 -18.94 18.23
N LEU A 113 5.50 -18.03 17.40
CA LEU A 113 6.38 -17.14 16.65
C LEU A 113 7.17 -16.22 17.58
N ILE A 114 6.54 -15.70 18.60
CA ILE A 114 7.18 -14.86 19.62
C ILE A 114 8.29 -15.65 20.34
N ALA A 115 8.03 -16.93 20.70
CA ALA A 115 9.01 -17.80 21.35
C ALA A 115 10.22 -18.09 20.45
N GLU A 116 10.04 -18.18 19.14
CA GLU A 116 11.11 -18.31 18.14
C GLU A 116 11.77 -16.98 17.77
N ASN A 117 11.38 -15.90 18.44
CA ASN A 117 11.83 -14.53 18.17
C ASN A 117 11.54 -14.06 16.74
N ILE A 118 10.39 -14.50 16.20
CA ILE A 118 9.82 -14.06 14.93
C ILE A 118 8.72 -13.05 15.23
N ARG A 119 8.79 -11.86 14.63
CA ARG A 119 7.89 -10.74 14.89
C ARG A 119 7.26 -10.22 13.60
N PRO A 120 6.17 -10.82 13.14
CA PRO A 120 5.38 -10.24 12.06
C PRO A 120 4.64 -8.98 12.55
N ARG A 121 4.55 -7.97 11.70
CA ARG A 121 3.83 -6.71 12.00
C ARG A 121 3.13 -6.22 10.74
N PRO A 122 1.86 -5.82 10.83
CA PRO A 122 1.16 -5.21 9.71
C PRO A 122 1.73 -3.81 9.42
N LEU A 123 1.84 -3.46 8.14
CA LEU A 123 2.39 -2.18 7.67
C LEU A 123 1.35 -1.31 6.97
N MET A 124 0.40 -1.93 6.28
CA MET A 124 -0.72 -1.26 5.63
C MET A 124 -2.01 -2.03 5.86
N ALA A 125 -3.09 -1.29 6.08
CA ALA A 125 -4.44 -1.83 6.14
C ALA A 125 -5.35 -1.10 5.15
N ALA A 126 -6.24 -1.84 4.51
CA ALA A 126 -7.27 -1.26 3.67
C ALA A 126 -8.24 -0.40 4.52
N ARG A 127 -8.73 0.66 3.90
CA ARG A 127 -9.71 1.56 4.53
C ARG A 127 -11.07 0.89 4.61
N GLU A 128 -11.92 1.46 5.45
CA GLU A 128 -13.31 1.06 5.59
C GLU A 128 -14.02 1.00 4.23
N GLY A 129 -14.85 -0.03 4.03
CA GLY A 129 -15.57 -0.27 2.79
C GLY A 129 -14.81 -1.15 1.77
N PHE A 130 -13.56 -1.55 2.10
CA PHE A 130 -12.83 -2.56 1.35
C PHE A 130 -12.83 -3.88 2.10
N TRP A 131 -12.89 -4.99 1.34
CA TRP A 131 -12.79 -6.35 1.87
C TRP A 131 -12.00 -7.24 0.92
N GLY A 132 -11.46 -8.37 1.43
CA GLY A 132 -10.85 -9.41 0.64
C GLY A 132 -11.92 -10.36 0.13
N GLU A 133 -12.28 -10.22 -1.14
CA GLU A 133 -13.30 -11.02 -1.83
C GLU A 133 -12.71 -12.34 -2.31
N THR A 134 -13.32 -13.43 -1.89
CA THR A 134 -12.88 -14.79 -2.27
C THR A 134 -13.40 -15.17 -3.65
N ASP A 135 -14.65 -14.81 -3.97
CA ASP A 135 -15.30 -15.10 -5.26
C ASP A 135 -15.30 -13.85 -6.20
N PHE A 136 -14.14 -13.25 -6.37
CA PHE A 136 -13.95 -12.03 -7.16
C PHE A 136 -14.23 -12.18 -8.65
N GLN A 137 -14.38 -13.41 -9.17
CA GLN A 137 -14.64 -13.68 -10.59
C GLN A 137 -16.10 -13.46 -10.96
N THR A 138 -17.03 -13.53 -10.02
CA THR A 138 -18.46 -13.29 -10.26
C THR A 138 -18.70 -11.84 -10.66
N GLU A 139 -19.69 -11.57 -11.50
CA GLU A 139 -20.00 -10.22 -11.98
C GLU A 139 -20.52 -9.33 -10.84
N GLU A 140 -21.39 -9.88 -10.01
CA GLU A 140 -21.91 -9.23 -8.81
C GLU A 140 -21.23 -9.80 -7.57
N VAL A 141 -20.59 -8.94 -6.78
CA VAL A 141 -19.97 -9.31 -5.50
C VAL A 141 -20.63 -8.54 -4.37
N SER A 142 -20.75 -9.20 -3.25
CA SER A 142 -21.22 -8.60 -2.00
C SER A 142 -20.49 -9.23 -0.85
N TYR A 143 -20.07 -8.44 0.12
CA TYR A 143 -19.37 -8.94 1.29
C TYR A 143 -20.16 -10.05 2.01
N ASN A 144 -19.50 -11.19 2.19
CA ASN A 144 -20.04 -12.34 2.93
C ASN A 144 -19.06 -12.68 4.08
N PRO A 145 -19.45 -12.40 5.34
CA PRO A 145 -18.55 -12.59 6.49
C PRO A 145 -18.15 -14.07 6.74
N ASP A 146 -18.83 -15.02 6.12
CA ASP A 146 -18.52 -16.46 6.31
C ASP A 146 -17.33 -16.91 5.45
N ILE A 147 -17.02 -16.20 4.36
CA ILE A 147 -15.98 -16.59 3.40
C ILE A 147 -14.98 -15.47 3.08
N ASP A 148 -15.40 -14.20 3.24
CA ASP A 148 -14.61 -13.03 2.89
C ASP A 148 -13.90 -12.48 4.12
N HIS A 149 -12.79 -11.77 3.86
CA HIS A 149 -12.04 -11.13 4.90
C HIS A 149 -12.34 -9.63 4.95
N GLY A 150 -12.93 -9.16 6.03
CA GLY A 150 -13.33 -7.76 6.17
C GLY A 150 -13.76 -7.41 7.58
N GLN A 151 -14.41 -6.27 7.72
CA GLN A 151 -14.83 -5.78 9.03
C GLN A 151 -15.70 -6.80 9.81
N PRO A 152 -15.48 -6.90 11.14
CA PRO A 152 -14.73 -5.95 12.00
C PRO A 152 -13.20 -6.09 11.96
N GLU A 153 -12.67 -7.10 11.28
CA GLU A 153 -11.23 -7.31 11.16
C GLU A 153 -10.59 -6.36 10.14
N LEU A 154 -9.34 -5.99 10.39
CA LEU A 154 -8.59 -5.15 9.47
C LEU A 154 -8.04 -5.99 8.31
N VAL A 155 -8.25 -5.52 7.09
CA VAL A 155 -7.73 -6.15 5.88
C VAL A 155 -6.30 -5.66 5.64
N TYR A 156 -5.31 -6.44 6.05
CA TYR A 156 -3.91 -6.10 5.87
C TYR A 156 -3.46 -6.37 4.44
N THR A 157 -2.73 -5.43 3.85
CA THR A 157 -2.20 -5.53 2.48
C THR A 157 -0.68 -5.54 2.43
N SER A 158 -0.01 -5.26 3.55
CA SER A 158 1.44 -5.32 3.66
C SER A 158 1.83 -5.65 5.10
N ALA A 159 2.94 -6.39 5.24
CA ALA A 159 3.50 -6.79 6.51
C ALA A 159 5.03 -6.75 6.50
N SER A 160 5.64 -6.63 7.67
CA SER A 160 7.07 -6.87 7.90
C SER A 160 7.24 -8.05 8.85
N VAL A 161 8.36 -8.76 8.71
CA VAL A 161 8.80 -9.79 9.66
C VAL A 161 10.23 -9.48 10.05
N GLU A 162 10.51 -9.52 11.34
CA GLU A 162 11.85 -9.47 11.88
C GLU A 162 12.10 -10.76 12.68
N LYS A 163 13.17 -11.49 12.30
CA LYS A 163 13.60 -12.72 12.97
C LYS A 163 14.94 -12.48 13.63
N GLY A 164 14.94 -12.50 14.94
CA GLY A 164 16.16 -12.42 15.76
C GLY A 164 16.79 -13.80 16.01
N VAL A 165 17.81 -13.83 16.85
CA VAL A 165 18.36 -15.08 17.38
C VAL A 165 17.46 -15.58 18.50
N ALA A 166 17.11 -16.86 18.50
CA ALA A 166 16.28 -17.45 19.54
C ALA A 166 16.94 -17.23 20.93
N GLY A 167 16.18 -16.65 21.85
CA GLY A 167 16.64 -16.33 23.20
C GLY A 167 17.45 -15.04 23.34
N ASP A 168 17.75 -14.32 22.27
CA ASP A 168 18.39 -13.00 22.31
C ASP A 168 17.38 -11.93 21.87
N TYR A 169 17.02 -11.04 22.78
CA TYR A 169 16.09 -9.96 22.52
C TYR A 169 16.76 -8.72 21.89
N ASP A 170 18.08 -8.76 21.66
CA ASP A 170 18.82 -7.66 21.04
C ASP A 170 18.87 -7.81 19.52
N PHE A 171 17.84 -7.31 18.83
CA PHE A 171 17.77 -7.29 17.37
C PHE A 171 18.90 -6.51 16.67
N LYS A 172 19.68 -5.72 17.41
CA LYS A 172 20.80 -4.95 16.84
C LYS A 172 21.97 -5.83 16.41
N LYS A 173 22.05 -7.07 16.93
CA LYS A 173 23.15 -7.99 16.64
C LYS A 173 22.95 -8.91 15.44
N GLY A 174 22.00 -8.61 14.59
CA GLY A 174 21.78 -9.35 13.35
C GLY A 174 20.41 -10.01 13.32
N SER A 175 19.41 -9.28 12.91
CA SER A 175 18.11 -9.81 12.58
C SER A 175 17.96 -9.99 11.08
N SER A 176 17.25 -11.05 10.70
CA SER A 176 16.75 -11.22 9.33
C SER A 176 15.49 -10.38 9.17
N ARG A 177 15.37 -9.67 8.06
CA ARG A 177 14.26 -8.76 7.83
C ARG A 177 13.57 -9.06 6.51
N LEU A 178 12.24 -9.08 6.55
CA LEU A 178 11.39 -9.38 5.42
C LEU A 178 10.25 -8.37 5.34
N VAL A 179 9.96 -7.86 4.15
CA VAL A 179 8.75 -7.08 3.85
C VAL A 179 7.95 -7.80 2.79
N VAL A 180 6.64 -7.90 3.02
CA VAL A 180 5.68 -8.49 2.08
C VAL A 180 4.63 -7.45 1.74
N VAL A 181 4.36 -7.30 0.46
CA VAL A 181 3.31 -6.41 -0.07
C VAL A 181 2.42 -7.22 -1.00
N GLY A 182 1.12 -7.25 -0.73
CA GLY A 182 0.12 -7.99 -1.50
C GLY A 182 -0.27 -7.33 -2.83
N ASN A 183 0.60 -6.44 -3.34
CA ASN A 183 0.35 -5.71 -4.59
C ASN A 183 1.68 -5.48 -5.32
N PRO A 184 1.86 -6.02 -6.55
CA PRO A 184 3.08 -5.84 -7.33
C PRO A 184 3.17 -4.47 -8.01
N ASP A 185 2.01 -3.84 -8.28
CA ASP A 185 1.94 -2.59 -9.03
C ASP A 185 2.47 -1.40 -8.20
N LEU A 186 2.60 -1.56 -6.88
CA LEU A 186 3.19 -0.52 -6.02
C LEU A 186 4.59 -0.09 -6.47
N ILE A 187 5.36 -0.98 -7.09
CA ILE A 187 6.70 -0.67 -7.64
C ILE A 187 6.69 -0.47 -9.16
N SER A 188 5.55 -0.61 -9.81
CA SER A 188 5.39 -0.31 -11.23
C SER A 188 5.37 1.21 -11.45
N PRO A 189 5.98 1.71 -12.54
CA PRO A 189 5.89 3.13 -12.91
C PRO A 189 4.46 3.63 -13.07
N ASP A 190 3.56 2.75 -13.54
CA ASP A 190 2.16 3.09 -13.78
C ASP A 190 1.29 2.96 -12.51
N GLY A 191 1.68 2.07 -11.59
CA GLY A 191 0.93 1.80 -10.35
C GLY A 191 1.31 2.70 -9.18
N ASN A 192 2.55 3.19 -9.14
CA ASN A 192 3.03 4.03 -8.04
C ASN A 192 2.99 5.51 -8.41
N THR A 193 1.80 6.07 -8.42
CA THR A 193 1.60 7.52 -8.66
C THR A 193 1.68 8.34 -7.38
N SER A 194 1.79 7.70 -6.22
CA SER A 194 1.73 8.32 -4.90
C SER A 194 3.12 8.49 -4.29
N LYS A 195 3.41 9.72 -3.82
CA LYS A 195 4.62 9.97 -3.03
C LYS A 195 4.70 9.10 -1.78
N VAL A 196 3.57 8.83 -1.14
CA VAL A 196 3.49 7.99 0.07
C VAL A 196 3.90 6.55 -0.24
N GLY A 197 3.47 6.01 -1.38
CA GLY A 197 3.90 4.68 -1.85
C GLY A 197 5.39 4.62 -2.14
N ALA A 198 5.95 5.65 -2.77
CA ALA A 198 7.39 5.74 -3.02
C ALA A 198 8.19 5.85 -1.71
N ASP A 199 7.76 6.71 -0.77
CA ASP A 199 8.41 6.87 0.53
C ASP A 199 8.35 5.54 1.33
N PHE A 200 7.23 4.82 1.28
CA PHE A 200 7.09 3.49 1.89
C PHE A 200 8.04 2.46 1.26
N THR A 201 8.12 2.42 -0.07
CA THR A 201 9.02 1.50 -0.79
C THR A 201 10.48 1.76 -0.40
N MET A 202 10.90 3.02 -0.38
CA MET A 202 12.26 3.40 0.02
C MET A 202 12.53 3.10 1.49
N ALA A 203 11.58 3.36 2.38
CA ALA A 203 11.70 3.02 3.79
C ALA A 203 11.82 1.50 4.00
N SER A 204 11.03 0.71 3.27
CA SER A 204 11.07 -0.76 3.29
C SER A 204 12.44 -1.29 2.85
N LEU A 205 12.98 -0.78 1.74
CA LEU A 205 14.31 -1.16 1.26
C LEU A 205 15.43 -0.79 2.26
N ASN A 206 15.39 0.42 2.80
CA ASN A 206 16.37 0.86 3.79
C ASN A 206 16.29 0.01 5.07
N TRP A 207 15.09 -0.31 5.52
CA TRP A 207 14.89 -1.13 6.72
C TRP A 207 15.42 -2.57 6.54
N VAL A 208 15.11 -3.25 5.42
CA VAL A 208 15.60 -4.62 5.18
C VAL A 208 17.12 -4.66 4.96
N MET A 209 17.72 -3.56 4.51
CA MET A 209 19.18 -3.43 4.36
C MET A 209 19.90 -2.98 5.64
N ASN A 210 19.18 -2.85 6.76
CA ASN A 210 19.72 -2.35 8.03
C ASN A 210 20.43 -1.00 7.93
N ARG A 211 19.91 -0.11 7.08
CA ARG A 211 20.46 1.24 6.84
C ARG A 211 19.73 2.31 7.62
N GLU A 212 19.16 1.98 8.77
CA GLU A 212 18.42 2.94 9.62
C GLU A 212 19.29 4.10 10.07
N GLU A 213 20.59 3.89 10.25
CA GLU A 213 21.54 4.96 10.59
C GLU A 213 21.71 6.00 9.49
N LEU A 214 21.41 5.67 8.23
CA LEU A 214 21.42 6.61 7.10
C LEU A 214 20.11 7.41 6.97
N ILE A 215 19.06 7.03 7.69
CA ILE A 215 17.77 7.76 7.72
C ILE A 215 17.89 9.10 8.45
N GLY A 216 18.99 9.36 9.16
CA GLY A 216 19.29 10.67 9.77
C GLY A 216 19.47 11.83 8.77
N ILE A 217 19.53 11.55 7.46
CA ILE A 217 19.39 12.55 6.41
C ILE A 217 17.92 12.55 5.98
N THR A 218 17.09 13.15 6.80
CA THR A 218 15.72 13.48 6.41
C THR A 218 15.80 14.25 5.10
N PRO A 219 15.27 13.72 3.96
CA PRO A 219 15.18 14.53 2.76
C PRO A 219 14.43 15.80 3.16
N ARG A 220 15.02 16.98 2.89
CA ARG A 220 14.33 18.24 3.13
C ARG A 220 12.96 18.11 2.48
N ARG A 221 11.95 17.93 3.31
CA ARG A 221 10.57 17.88 2.82
C ARG A 221 10.35 19.22 2.14
N PRO A 222 10.12 19.25 0.81
CA PRO A 222 9.63 20.48 0.22
C PRO A 222 8.34 20.77 0.98
N THR A 223 8.26 21.92 1.60
CA THR A 223 7.04 22.37 2.26
C THR A 223 6.00 22.46 1.15
N ALA A 224 5.21 21.42 0.99
CA ALA A 224 4.07 21.46 0.09
C ALA A 224 3.08 22.43 0.76
N TYR A 225 3.07 23.65 0.29
CA TYR A 225 2.01 24.59 0.61
C TYR A 225 0.73 24.07 -0.06
N THR A 226 -0.02 23.25 0.62
CA THR A 226 -1.40 22.97 0.23
C THR A 226 -2.18 24.22 0.56
N LEU A 227 -2.55 24.97 -0.47
CA LEU A 227 -3.58 25.99 -0.35
C LEU A 227 -4.87 25.25 0.04
N SER A 228 -5.22 25.30 1.31
CA SER A 228 -6.54 24.88 1.77
C SER A 228 -7.53 25.96 1.38
N VAL A 229 -8.04 25.86 0.15
CA VAL A 229 -9.13 26.72 -0.32
C VAL A 229 -10.40 26.17 0.30
N SER A 230 -11.12 26.98 1.10
CA SER A 230 -12.40 26.57 1.66
C SER A 230 -13.42 26.34 0.54
N ALA A 231 -14.44 25.53 0.78
CA ALA A 231 -15.50 25.30 -0.20
C ALA A 231 -16.21 26.60 -0.61
N GLU A 232 -16.28 27.59 0.30
CA GLU A 232 -16.82 28.93 0.03
C GLU A 232 -15.92 29.73 -0.90
N ASP A 233 -14.59 29.73 -0.65
CA ASP A 233 -13.61 30.43 -1.50
C ASP A 233 -13.53 29.79 -2.89
N GLN A 234 -13.67 28.46 -2.98
CA GLN A 234 -13.72 27.75 -4.25
C GLN A 234 -14.94 28.13 -5.07
N GLY A 235 -16.13 28.25 -4.45
CA GLY A 235 -17.35 28.74 -5.07
C GLY A 235 -17.23 30.18 -5.55
N LEU A 236 -16.60 31.04 -4.77
CA LEU A 236 -16.36 32.44 -5.10
C LEU A 236 -15.39 32.57 -6.29
N LEU A 237 -14.28 31.84 -6.29
CA LEU A 237 -13.32 31.81 -7.41
C LEU A 237 -13.97 31.30 -8.69
N GLN A 238 -14.79 30.26 -8.60
CA GLN A 238 -15.49 29.68 -9.74
C GLN A 238 -16.53 30.66 -10.32
N SER A 239 -17.29 31.33 -9.46
CA SER A 239 -18.26 32.37 -9.88
C SER A 239 -17.56 33.56 -10.53
N LEU A 240 -16.43 33.98 -9.98
CA LEU A 240 -15.64 35.07 -10.52
C LEU A 240 -15.10 34.75 -11.92
N MET A 241 -14.61 33.53 -12.16
CA MET A 241 -14.16 33.10 -13.48
C MET A 241 -15.31 33.02 -14.50
N ILE A 242 -16.46 32.47 -14.09
CA ILE A 242 -17.59 32.23 -14.99
C ILE A 242 -18.28 33.53 -15.40
N PHE A 243 -18.38 34.53 -14.51
CA PHE A 243 -19.10 35.77 -14.77
C PHE A 243 -18.21 36.95 -15.12
N MET A 244 -17.05 37.09 -14.46
CA MET A 244 -16.21 38.26 -14.66
C MET A 244 -15.46 38.24 -16.01
N MET A 245 -14.97 37.06 -16.45
CA MET A 245 -14.29 36.96 -17.74
C MET A 245 -15.20 37.25 -18.93
N PRO A 246 -16.39 36.65 -19.06
CA PRO A 246 -17.32 36.98 -20.13
C PRO A 246 -17.85 38.41 -20.02
N GLY A 247 -18.09 38.90 -18.80
CA GLY A 247 -18.55 40.29 -18.56
C GLY A 247 -17.53 41.32 -19.05
N LEU A 248 -16.26 41.14 -18.75
CA LEU A 248 -15.17 41.97 -19.26
C LEU A 248 -15.11 41.98 -20.80
N ALA A 249 -15.23 40.82 -21.42
CA ALA A 249 -15.24 40.68 -22.88
C ALA A 249 -16.43 41.43 -23.51
N LEU A 250 -17.61 41.38 -22.92
CA LEU A 250 -18.80 42.11 -23.37
C LEU A 250 -18.64 43.62 -23.21
N ILE A 251 -18.04 44.08 -22.10
CA ILE A 251 -17.78 45.51 -21.88
C ILE A 251 -16.81 46.05 -22.92
N ILE A 252 -15.68 45.35 -23.13
CA ILE A 252 -14.68 45.73 -24.11
C ILE A 252 -15.27 45.72 -25.53
N GLY A 253 -16.02 44.67 -25.86
CA GLY A 253 -16.71 44.56 -27.15
C GLY A 253 -17.72 45.68 -27.36
N GLY A 254 -18.48 46.04 -26.34
CA GLY A 254 -19.45 47.15 -26.35
C GLY A 254 -18.75 48.50 -26.55
N VAL A 255 -17.69 48.78 -25.87
CA VAL A 255 -16.89 50.01 -26.03
C VAL A 255 -16.30 50.13 -27.44
N VAL A 256 -15.75 49.04 -27.99
CA VAL A 256 -15.24 49.02 -29.37
C VAL A 256 -16.35 49.25 -30.39
N TRP A 257 -17.50 48.64 -30.17
CA TRP A 257 -18.67 48.79 -31.05
C TRP A 257 -19.21 50.23 -31.07
N VAL A 258 -19.34 50.87 -29.89
CA VAL A 258 -19.77 52.29 -29.78
C VAL A 258 -18.76 53.22 -30.46
N ARG A 259 -17.45 53.00 -30.24
CA ARG A 259 -16.39 53.83 -30.88
C ARG A 259 -16.31 53.68 -32.41
N ARG A 260 -16.74 52.54 -32.95
CA ARG A 260 -16.81 52.37 -34.42
C ARG A 260 -18.05 52.96 -35.07
N ARG A 261 -19.06 53.30 -34.28
CA ARG A 261 -20.31 53.92 -34.78
C ARG A 261 -20.36 55.44 -34.59
N ALA A 262 -19.50 55.99 -33.78
CA ALA A 262 -19.24 57.44 -33.67
C ALA A 262 -18.14 57.86 -34.65
#